data_927da1ebe1ba640520e99c0eee5288a3
#
_entry.id   927da1ebe1ba640520e99c0eee5288a3
#
_cell.length_a   1.000
_cell.length_b   1.000
_cell.length_c   1.000
_cell.angle_alpha   90.00
_cell.angle_beta   90.00
_cell.angle_gamma   90.00
#
_symmetry.space_group_name_H-M   'P 1'
#
loop_
_entity.id
_entity.type
_entity.pdbx_description
1 polymer ?
#
loop_
_entity_poly.entity_id
_entity_poly.type
_entity_poly.pdbx_seq_one_letter_code
_entity_poly.pdbx_strand_id
1 'polypeptide(L)'
;KSPDREKLFFLQSDIDQFDSARTKFDDAIKNENITLPFAIYSMYQQRFSERIAYARQLLNSKLDFTVDERIQLDREKATWVKTEDEMHDLWRKRVKNDWLRLRLAGNDDKSIVATLDKRYDTFMKRIGRSKSEDALQTFMNAYTMAIEPHTNYMGPRAAEEFDIAMRLSVVGIGAVLAEKDDFILI
;
A
#
# COMPACT_ATOMS: atom_id res chain seq x y z
N LYS A 1 10.55 -4.02 4.99
CA LYS A 1 9.12 -4.10 5.38
C LYS A 1 8.32 -4.45 4.14
N SER A 2 7.47 -5.50 4.22
CA SER A 2 6.58 -5.91 3.13
C SER A 2 5.70 -4.74 2.68
N PRO A 3 5.39 -4.59 1.38
CA PRO A 3 4.39 -3.62 0.91
C PRO A 3 3.02 -3.86 1.57
N ASP A 4 2.74 -5.06 2.05
CA ASP A 4 1.55 -5.46 2.79
C ASP A 4 1.86 -5.77 4.26
N ARG A 5 2.31 -4.75 5.01
CA ARG A 5 2.67 -4.89 6.43
C ARG A 5 1.49 -5.30 7.30
N GLU A 6 0.31 -4.80 7.01
CA GLU A 6 -0.94 -5.07 7.75
C GLU A 6 -1.63 -6.36 7.30
N LYS A 7 -1.08 -7.07 6.30
CA LYS A 7 -1.63 -8.32 5.74
C LYS A 7 -3.08 -8.17 5.30
N LEU A 8 -3.32 -7.13 4.50
CA LEU A 8 -4.65 -6.73 4.02
C LEU A 8 -4.90 -7.10 2.56
N PHE A 9 -3.86 -7.50 1.82
CA PHE A 9 -3.96 -7.71 0.39
C PHE A 9 -3.66 -9.14 -0.01
N PHE A 10 -2.51 -9.68 0.42
CA PHE A 10 -2.09 -11.04 0.10
C PHE A 10 -2.84 -12.11 0.91
N LEU A 11 -3.06 -13.25 0.26
CA LEU A 11 -3.42 -14.49 0.92
C LEU A 11 -2.17 -15.27 1.35
N GLN A 12 -2.33 -16.25 2.25
CA GLN A 12 -1.25 -17.16 2.60
C GLN A 12 -0.70 -17.90 1.36
N SER A 13 -1.57 -18.32 0.43
CA SER A 13 -1.18 -18.97 -0.80
C SER A 13 -0.33 -18.08 -1.72
N ASP A 14 -0.55 -16.77 -1.73
CA ASP A 14 0.29 -15.82 -2.48
C ASP A 14 1.72 -15.78 -1.90
N ILE A 15 1.83 -15.82 -0.57
CA ILE A 15 3.13 -15.85 0.13
C ILE A 15 3.85 -17.17 -0.14
N ASP A 16 3.13 -18.30 -0.06
CA ASP A 16 3.69 -19.65 -0.27
C ASP A 16 4.30 -19.82 -1.68
N GLN A 17 3.73 -19.15 -2.70
CA GLN A 17 4.29 -19.15 -4.06
C GLN A 17 5.72 -18.61 -4.12
N PHE A 18 6.06 -17.67 -3.23
CA PHE A 18 7.38 -17.03 -3.23
C PHE A 18 8.34 -17.61 -2.19
N ASP A 19 7.90 -18.55 -1.37
CA ASP A 19 8.74 -19.12 -0.29
C ASP A 19 9.98 -19.83 -0.82
N SER A 20 9.89 -20.50 -1.97
CA SER A 20 11.03 -21.15 -2.62
C SER A 20 12.15 -20.18 -3.05
N ALA A 21 11.84 -18.90 -3.16
CA ALA A 21 12.79 -17.85 -3.53
C ALA A 21 13.39 -17.13 -2.32
N ARG A 22 12.97 -17.45 -1.11
CA ARG A 22 13.34 -16.76 0.13
C ARG A 22 14.84 -16.64 0.35
N THR A 23 15.61 -17.65 -0.08
CA THR A 23 17.07 -17.71 0.08
C THR A 23 17.84 -17.37 -1.20
N LYS A 24 17.16 -16.83 -2.23
CA LYS A 24 17.76 -16.57 -3.55
C LYS A 24 17.80 -15.09 -3.93
N PHE A 25 17.41 -14.21 -3.03
CA PHE A 25 17.35 -12.78 -3.33
C PHE A 25 18.75 -12.15 -3.46
N ASP A 26 19.73 -12.62 -2.71
CA ASP A 26 21.11 -12.17 -2.82
C ASP A 26 21.72 -12.55 -4.18
N ASP A 27 21.48 -13.76 -4.66
CA ASP A 27 21.90 -14.20 -5.99
C ASP A 27 21.16 -13.42 -7.10
N ALA A 28 19.87 -13.14 -6.90
CA ALA A 28 19.10 -12.34 -7.84
C ALA A 28 19.67 -10.91 -7.98
N ILE A 29 20.06 -10.29 -6.88
CA ILE A 29 20.68 -8.96 -6.88
C ILE A 29 22.06 -9.01 -7.56
N LYS A 30 22.91 -9.98 -7.22
CA LYS A 30 24.25 -10.16 -7.83
C LYS A 30 24.20 -10.37 -9.33
N ASN A 31 23.18 -11.09 -9.80
CA ASN A 31 22.99 -11.43 -11.22
C ASN A 31 22.08 -10.44 -11.95
N GLU A 32 21.73 -9.30 -11.33
CA GLU A 32 20.82 -8.29 -11.89
C GLU A 32 19.45 -8.86 -12.32
N ASN A 33 19.03 -9.97 -11.72
CA ASN A 33 17.76 -10.63 -12.02
C ASN A 33 16.66 -10.14 -11.09
N ILE A 34 15.96 -9.12 -11.51
CA ILE A 34 14.88 -8.47 -10.77
C ILE A 34 13.49 -8.97 -11.15
N THR A 35 13.38 -10.05 -11.93
CA THR A 35 12.10 -10.61 -12.42
C THR A 35 11.17 -10.96 -11.27
N LEU A 36 11.68 -11.64 -10.25
CA LEU A 36 10.87 -12.06 -9.10
C LEU A 36 10.38 -10.89 -8.24
N PRO A 37 11.21 -9.89 -7.87
CA PRO A 37 10.74 -8.66 -7.24
C PRO A 37 9.59 -7.98 -7.99
N PHE A 38 9.68 -7.89 -9.32
CA PHE A 38 8.61 -7.33 -10.14
C PHE A 38 7.35 -8.20 -10.15
N ALA A 39 7.49 -9.53 -10.18
CA ALA A 39 6.34 -10.44 -10.10
C ALA A 39 5.59 -10.28 -8.77
N ILE A 40 6.31 -10.19 -7.65
CA ILE A 40 5.71 -9.94 -6.32
C ILE A 40 5.00 -8.59 -6.31
N TYR A 41 5.63 -7.56 -6.85
CA TYR A 41 5.04 -6.22 -6.88
C TYR A 41 3.80 -6.13 -7.77
N SER A 42 3.84 -6.77 -8.94
CA SER A 42 2.67 -6.86 -9.83
C SER A 42 1.51 -7.60 -9.18
N MET A 43 1.79 -8.68 -8.48
CA MET A 43 0.77 -9.39 -7.70
C MET A 43 0.19 -8.50 -6.60
N TYR A 44 1.04 -7.73 -5.90
CA TYR A 44 0.58 -6.76 -4.90
C TYR A 44 -0.37 -5.73 -5.52
N GLN A 45 -0.02 -5.15 -6.68
CA GLN A 45 -0.88 -4.19 -7.38
C GLN A 45 -2.23 -4.81 -7.79
N GLN A 46 -2.21 -6.06 -8.27
CA GLN A 46 -3.43 -6.78 -8.62
C GLN A 46 -4.31 -6.98 -7.37
N ARG A 47 -3.76 -7.57 -6.31
CA ARG A 47 -4.49 -7.82 -5.06
C ARG A 47 -5.02 -6.52 -4.46
N PHE A 48 -4.21 -5.46 -4.46
CA PHE A 48 -4.63 -4.14 -4.01
C PHE A 48 -5.86 -3.66 -4.78
N SER A 49 -5.83 -3.73 -6.10
CA SER A 49 -6.94 -3.30 -6.96
C SER A 49 -8.21 -4.10 -6.71
N GLU A 50 -8.11 -5.43 -6.57
CA GLU A 50 -9.22 -6.32 -6.23
C GLU A 50 -9.87 -5.94 -4.90
N ARG A 51 -9.06 -5.72 -3.85
CA ARG A 51 -9.55 -5.36 -2.51
C ARG A 51 -10.22 -3.99 -2.48
N ILE A 52 -9.63 -3.01 -3.16
CA ILE A 52 -10.23 -1.66 -3.25
C ILE A 52 -11.53 -1.69 -4.07
N ALA A 53 -11.58 -2.44 -5.16
CA ALA A 53 -12.81 -2.62 -5.92
C ALA A 53 -13.92 -3.22 -5.06
N TYR A 54 -13.61 -4.27 -4.29
CA TYR A 54 -14.53 -4.87 -3.34
C TYR A 54 -14.99 -3.88 -2.25
N ALA A 55 -14.06 -3.11 -1.68
CA ALA A 55 -14.39 -2.09 -0.69
C ALA A 55 -15.35 -1.02 -1.25
N ARG A 56 -15.17 -0.61 -2.51
CA ARG A 56 -16.10 0.32 -3.19
C ARG A 56 -17.48 -0.28 -3.43
N GLN A 57 -17.57 -1.58 -3.76
CA GLN A 57 -18.86 -2.26 -3.86
C GLN A 57 -19.61 -2.25 -2.53
N LEU A 58 -18.90 -2.43 -1.41
CA LEU A 58 -19.49 -2.40 -0.07
C LEU A 58 -20.09 -1.04 0.30
N LEU A 59 -19.57 0.08 -0.25
CA LEU A 59 -20.15 1.41 0.00
C LEU A 59 -21.59 1.54 -0.54
N ASN A 60 -21.94 0.78 -1.56
CA ASN A 60 -23.27 0.73 -2.14
C ASN A 60 -24.15 -0.37 -1.54
N SER A 61 -23.62 -1.15 -0.61
CA SER A 61 -24.35 -2.21 0.08
C SER A 61 -24.92 -1.72 1.43
N LYS A 62 -25.91 -2.41 1.91
CA LYS A 62 -26.45 -2.15 3.26
C LYS A 62 -25.55 -2.82 4.30
N LEU A 63 -24.73 -2.00 4.98
CA LEU A 63 -23.92 -2.48 6.10
C LEU A 63 -24.81 -2.66 7.34
N ASP A 64 -24.74 -3.84 7.96
CA ASP A 64 -25.47 -4.15 9.19
C ASP A 64 -24.63 -3.79 10.42
N PHE A 65 -25.05 -2.80 11.19
CA PHE A 65 -24.40 -2.33 12.41
C PHE A 65 -25.01 -2.93 13.69
N THR A 66 -25.98 -3.82 13.58
CA THR A 66 -26.62 -4.46 14.75
C THR A 66 -25.84 -5.68 15.24
N VAL A 67 -25.00 -6.26 14.39
CA VAL A 67 -24.17 -7.42 14.72
C VAL A 67 -22.94 -6.95 15.53
N ASP A 68 -22.72 -7.58 16.70
CA ASP A 68 -21.50 -7.36 17.50
C ASP A 68 -20.33 -8.05 16.83
N GLU A 69 -19.46 -7.26 16.23
CA GLU A 69 -18.27 -7.71 15.48
C GLU A 69 -17.02 -7.01 15.99
N ARG A 70 -15.90 -7.72 15.89
CA ARG A 70 -14.59 -7.17 16.24
C ARG A 70 -13.66 -7.16 15.04
N ILE A 71 -12.83 -6.12 14.96
CA ILE A 71 -11.75 -6.01 13.99
C ILE A 71 -10.43 -5.74 14.72
N GLN A 72 -9.40 -6.47 14.32
CA GLN A 72 -8.04 -6.19 14.76
C GLN A 72 -7.46 -5.09 13.86
N LEU A 73 -7.20 -3.92 14.41
CA LEU A 73 -6.66 -2.76 13.67
C LEU A 73 -5.15 -2.88 13.45
N ASP A 74 -4.38 -3.24 14.48
CA ASP A 74 -2.96 -3.56 14.34
C ASP A 74 -2.82 -5.03 13.91
N ARG A 75 -2.47 -5.23 12.67
CA ARG A 75 -2.34 -6.56 12.04
C ARG A 75 -0.90 -6.94 11.70
N GLU A 76 0.09 -6.16 12.09
CA GLU A 76 1.49 -6.46 11.77
C GLU A 76 1.90 -7.88 12.21
N LYS A 77 1.44 -8.32 13.38
CA LYS A 77 1.70 -9.65 13.93
C LYS A 77 0.60 -10.69 13.65
N ALA A 78 -0.46 -10.32 12.90
CA ALA A 78 -1.51 -11.26 12.53
C ALA A 78 -0.98 -12.34 11.57
N THR A 79 -1.71 -13.44 11.43
CA THR A 79 -1.47 -14.43 10.37
C THR A 79 -2.04 -13.94 9.04
N TRP A 80 -1.49 -14.41 7.93
CA TRP A 80 -2.11 -14.22 6.63
C TRP A 80 -3.45 -14.94 6.57
N VAL A 81 -4.44 -14.34 5.98
CA VAL A 81 -5.73 -15.00 5.71
C VAL A 81 -5.53 -16.07 4.62
N LYS A 82 -6.30 -17.14 4.71
CA LYS A 82 -6.11 -18.32 3.85
C LYS A 82 -7.03 -18.32 2.64
N THR A 83 -8.22 -17.73 2.76
CA THR A 83 -9.25 -17.77 1.73
C THR A 83 -9.72 -16.39 1.31
N GLU A 84 -10.31 -16.29 0.13
CA GLU A 84 -10.95 -15.07 -0.35
C GLU A 84 -12.12 -14.66 0.55
N ASP A 85 -12.89 -15.60 1.08
CA ASP A 85 -14.00 -15.32 1.98
C ASP A 85 -13.53 -14.67 3.28
N GLU A 86 -12.44 -15.17 3.87
CA GLU A 86 -11.80 -14.54 5.04
C GLU A 86 -11.30 -13.13 4.72
N MET A 87 -10.74 -12.92 3.53
CA MET A 87 -10.28 -11.62 3.08
C MET A 87 -11.46 -10.67 2.85
N HIS A 88 -12.55 -11.14 2.25
CA HIS A 88 -13.76 -10.36 2.08
C HIS A 88 -14.38 -9.96 3.43
N ASP A 89 -14.42 -10.86 4.40
CA ASP A 89 -14.91 -10.55 5.75
C ASP A 89 -14.02 -9.51 6.44
N LEU A 90 -12.70 -9.64 6.31
CA LEU A 90 -11.75 -8.67 6.84
C LEU A 90 -11.99 -7.27 6.25
N TRP A 91 -12.13 -7.18 4.92
CA TRP A 91 -12.38 -5.90 4.25
C TRP A 91 -13.77 -5.34 4.55
N ARG A 92 -14.78 -6.19 4.65
CA ARG A 92 -16.12 -5.80 5.09
C ARG A 92 -16.09 -5.13 6.47
N LYS A 93 -15.42 -5.76 7.43
CA LYS A 93 -15.24 -5.21 8.79
C LYS A 93 -14.45 -3.91 8.78
N ARG A 94 -13.43 -3.80 7.91
CA ARG A 94 -12.64 -2.59 7.76
C ARG A 94 -13.47 -1.42 7.23
N VAL A 95 -14.21 -1.64 6.15
CA VAL A 95 -15.13 -0.63 5.58
C VAL A 95 -16.18 -0.22 6.60
N LYS A 96 -16.76 -1.18 7.31
CA LYS A 96 -17.74 -0.95 8.39
C LYS A 96 -17.15 -0.09 9.52
N ASN A 97 -15.90 -0.37 9.93
CA ASN A 97 -15.21 0.42 10.94
C ASN A 97 -14.93 1.85 10.46
N ASP A 98 -14.47 2.04 9.22
CA ASP A 98 -14.22 3.37 8.65
C ASP A 98 -15.52 4.17 8.54
N TRP A 99 -16.60 3.53 8.11
CA TRP A 99 -17.94 4.11 8.09
C TRP A 99 -18.41 4.57 9.47
N LEU A 100 -18.29 3.67 10.45
CA LEU A 100 -18.70 3.96 11.83
C LEU A 100 -17.92 5.14 12.42
N ARG A 101 -16.62 5.21 12.18
CA ARG A 101 -15.78 6.33 12.65
C ARG A 101 -16.23 7.67 12.06
N LEU A 102 -16.57 7.73 10.79
CA LEU A 102 -17.08 8.94 10.15
C LEU A 102 -18.46 9.30 10.66
N ARG A 103 -19.34 8.32 10.89
CA ARG A 103 -20.67 8.54 11.47
C ARG A 103 -20.58 9.11 12.89
N LEU A 104 -19.70 8.57 13.73
CA LEU A 104 -19.45 9.07 15.07
C LEU A 104 -18.82 10.48 15.07
N ALA A 105 -18.13 10.85 14.00
CA ALA A 105 -17.63 12.22 13.78
C ALA A 105 -18.72 13.19 13.27
N GLY A 106 -19.97 12.76 13.16
CA GLY A 106 -21.13 13.59 12.79
C GLY A 106 -21.44 13.68 11.30
N ASN A 107 -20.80 12.83 10.47
CA ASN A 107 -21.09 12.80 9.03
C ASN A 107 -22.37 12.01 8.75
N ASP A 108 -23.16 12.48 7.78
CA ASP A 108 -24.29 11.73 7.23
C ASP A 108 -23.82 10.64 6.26
N ASP A 109 -24.70 9.69 5.94
CA ASP A 109 -24.36 8.54 5.10
C ASP A 109 -23.90 8.94 3.70
N LYS A 110 -24.47 10.01 3.12
CA LYS A 110 -24.07 10.50 1.78
C LYS A 110 -22.65 11.07 1.81
N SER A 111 -22.32 11.86 2.82
CA SER A 111 -20.97 12.40 3.02
C SER A 111 -19.94 11.30 3.30
N ILE A 112 -20.34 10.26 4.06
CA ILE A 112 -19.48 9.10 4.35
C ILE A 112 -19.13 8.37 3.06
N VAL A 113 -20.13 8.02 2.24
CA VAL A 113 -19.92 7.35 0.95
C VAL A 113 -18.97 8.17 0.06
N ALA A 114 -19.25 9.47 -0.11
CA ALA A 114 -18.43 10.35 -0.94
C ALA A 114 -16.97 10.42 -0.43
N THR A 115 -16.78 10.50 0.89
CA THR A 115 -15.45 10.58 1.51
C THR A 115 -14.67 9.28 1.32
N LEU A 116 -15.30 8.12 1.55
CA LEU A 116 -14.65 6.83 1.40
C LEU A 116 -14.39 6.50 -0.07
N ASP A 117 -15.32 6.79 -0.99
CA ASP A 117 -15.12 6.60 -2.41
C ASP A 117 -13.96 7.44 -2.95
N LYS A 118 -13.88 8.73 -2.59
CA LYS A 118 -12.75 9.60 -2.93
C LYS A 118 -11.42 9.07 -2.38
N ARG A 119 -11.41 8.52 -1.15
CA ARG A 119 -10.23 7.89 -0.56
C ARG A 119 -9.77 6.68 -1.37
N TYR A 120 -10.70 5.78 -1.74
CA TYR A 120 -10.40 4.60 -2.53
C TYR A 120 -9.97 4.95 -3.95
N ASP A 121 -10.57 5.96 -4.56
CA ASP A 121 -10.13 6.48 -5.87
C ASP A 121 -8.69 7.01 -5.80
N THR A 122 -8.35 7.76 -4.76
CA THR A 122 -6.99 8.25 -4.52
C THR A 122 -6.00 7.09 -4.37
N PHE A 123 -6.38 6.01 -3.67
CA PHE A 123 -5.55 4.82 -3.53
C PHE A 123 -5.32 4.12 -4.87
N MET A 124 -6.36 3.97 -5.69
CA MET A 124 -6.25 3.40 -7.03
C MET A 124 -5.36 4.24 -7.96
N LYS A 125 -5.52 5.55 -7.95
CA LYS A 125 -4.67 6.46 -8.72
C LYS A 125 -3.20 6.36 -8.29
N ARG A 126 -2.94 6.29 -6.98
CA ARG A 126 -1.58 6.16 -6.45
C ARG A 126 -0.92 4.86 -6.89
N ILE A 127 -1.60 3.72 -6.79
CA ILE A 127 -1.04 2.43 -7.21
C ILE A 127 -0.86 2.36 -8.73
N GLY A 128 -1.77 2.95 -9.50
CA GLY A 128 -1.68 3.00 -10.96
C GLY A 128 -0.56 3.91 -11.49
N ARG A 129 -0.13 4.91 -10.73
CA ARG A 129 1.01 5.79 -11.06
C ARG A 129 2.37 5.19 -10.70
N SER A 130 2.38 4.07 -9.99
CA SER A 130 3.61 3.42 -9.55
C SER A 130 4.40 2.88 -10.73
N LYS A 131 5.71 3.16 -10.76
CA LYS A 131 6.64 2.80 -11.82
C LYS A 131 7.49 1.60 -11.41
N SER A 132 8.21 1.05 -12.37
CA SER A 132 9.17 -0.04 -12.12
C SER A 132 10.25 0.35 -11.10
N GLU A 133 10.66 1.61 -11.09
CA GLU A 133 11.62 2.15 -10.11
C GLU A 133 11.10 2.05 -8.68
N ASP A 134 9.80 2.33 -8.46
CA ASP A 134 9.16 2.21 -7.14
C ASP A 134 9.13 0.75 -6.66
N ALA A 135 8.91 -0.20 -7.58
CA ALA A 135 8.96 -1.62 -7.30
C ALA A 135 10.37 -2.05 -6.86
N LEU A 136 11.40 -1.62 -7.62
CA LEU A 136 12.80 -1.88 -7.28
C LEU A 136 13.18 -1.26 -5.93
N GLN A 137 12.83 -0.01 -5.70
CA GLN A 137 13.10 0.67 -4.44
C GLN A 137 12.42 -0.03 -3.25
N THR A 138 11.16 -0.46 -3.42
CA THR A 138 10.43 -1.20 -2.40
C THR A 138 11.11 -2.53 -2.07
N PHE A 139 11.55 -3.26 -3.09
CA PHE A 139 12.27 -4.52 -2.93
C PHE A 139 13.62 -4.31 -2.24
N MET A 140 14.45 -3.39 -2.73
CA MET A 140 15.77 -3.10 -2.17
C MET A 140 15.67 -2.66 -0.70
N ASN A 141 14.70 -1.82 -0.37
CA ASN A 141 14.46 -1.43 1.02
C ASN A 141 13.98 -2.59 1.90
N ALA A 142 13.13 -3.47 1.37
CA ALA A 142 12.72 -4.67 2.11
C ALA A 142 13.90 -5.60 2.39
N TYR A 143 14.80 -5.78 1.41
CA TYR A 143 15.99 -6.60 1.50
C TYR A 143 17.01 -6.02 2.48
N THR A 144 17.41 -4.77 2.32
CA THR A 144 18.40 -4.11 3.17
C THR A 144 17.96 -4.06 4.63
N MET A 145 16.68 -3.71 4.89
CA MET A 145 16.12 -3.68 6.24
C MET A 145 15.99 -5.07 6.90
N ALA A 146 15.99 -6.15 6.12
CA ALA A 146 16.00 -7.51 6.67
C ALA A 146 17.40 -7.90 7.19
N ILE A 147 18.47 -7.31 6.61
CA ILE A 147 19.86 -7.54 7.00
C ILE A 147 20.27 -6.57 8.10
N GLU A 148 20.00 -5.26 7.90
CA GLU A 148 20.35 -4.20 8.82
C GLU A 148 19.24 -3.14 8.84
N PRO A 149 18.55 -2.93 9.99
CA PRO A 149 17.33 -2.10 10.05
C PRO A 149 17.56 -0.60 9.84
N HIS A 150 18.80 -0.12 9.85
CA HIS A 150 19.14 1.28 9.62
C HIS A 150 19.61 1.56 8.18
N THR A 151 19.72 0.51 7.35
CA THR A 151 20.14 0.65 5.96
C THR A 151 18.94 0.83 5.05
N ASN A 152 18.97 1.89 4.22
CA ASN A 152 17.96 2.16 3.20
C ASN A 152 18.62 2.29 1.83
N TYR A 153 17.93 1.80 0.81
CA TYR A 153 18.24 2.06 -0.59
C TYR A 153 17.53 3.34 -1.03
N MET A 154 18.27 4.25 -1.62
CA MET A 154 17.74 5.43 -2.28
C MET A 154 17.84 5.25 -3.80
N GLY A 155 16.71 5.30 -4.48
CA GLY A 155 16.69 5.39 -5.94
C GLY A 155 17.31 6.70 -6.41
N PRO A 156 17.67 6.84 -7.71
CA PRO A 156 18.40 8.00 -8.23
C PRO A 156 17.77 9.33 -7.82
N ARG A 157 16.47 9.45 -7.96
CA ARG A 157 15.74 10.67 -7.60
C ARG A 157 15.79 11.00 -6.11
N ALA A 158 15.59 10.00 -5.25
CA ALA A 158 15.65 10.18 -3.80
C ALA A 158 17.09 10.51 -3.33
N ALA A 159 18.10 9.94 -4.00
CA ALA A 159 19.50 10.26 -3.74
C ALA A 159 19.83 11.72 -4.13
N GLU A 160 19.32 12.19 -5.27
CA GLU A 160 19.48 13.59 -5.69
C GLU A 160 18.80 14.55 -4.71
N GLU A 161 17.57 14.29 -4.29
CA GLU A 161 16.85 15.08 -3.28
C GLU A 161 17.63 15.11 -1.95
N PHE A 162 18.19 13.97 -1.54
CA PHE A 162 19.04 13.89 -0.34
C PHE A 162 20.32 14.72 -0.47
N ASP A 163 21.01 14.61 -1.60
CA ASP A 163 22.23 15.39 -1.87
C ASP A 163 21.95 16.90 -1.85
N ILE A 164 20.84 17.35 -2.44
CA ILE A 164 20.39 18.74 -2.40
C ILE A 164 20.16 19.18 -0.95
N ALA A 165 19.46 18.37 -0.16
CA ALA A 165 19.20 18.67 1.24
C ALA A 165 20.48 18.75 2.09
N MET A 166 21.44 17.87 1.82
CA MET A 166 22.72 17.85 2.54
C MET A 166 23.64 19.00 2.16
N ARG A 167 23.62 19.43 0.89
CA ARG A 167 24.43 20.58 0.41
C ARG A 167 23.85 21.92 0.86
N LEU A 168 22.63 21.97 1.38
CA LEU A 168 21.92 23.19 1.80
C LEU A 168 21.86 24.28 0.71
N SER A 169 21.99 23.89 -0.55
CA SER A 169 21.93 24.80 -1.70
C SER A 169 21.04 24.23 -2.80
N VAL A 170 20.08 25.02 -3.22
CA VAL A 170 19.20 24.71 -4.36
C VAL A 170 19.40 25.78 -5.42
N VAL A 171 19.77 25.36 -6.63
CA VAL A 171 19.78 26.24 -7.79
C VAL A 171 18.48 26.01 -8.55
N GLY A 172 17.56 26.95 -8.45
CA GLY A 172 16.24 26.84 -9.06
C GLY A 172 15.46 28.14 -9.02
N ILE A 173 14.21 28.12 -9.41
CA ILE A 173 13.32 29.30 -9.46
C ILE A 173 12.89 29.82 -8.08
N GLY A 174 13.32 29.18 -6.99
CA GLY A 174 12.99 29.58 -5.61
C GLY A 174 11.52 29.34 -5.22
N ALA A 175 10.80 28.51 -5.95
CA ALA A 175 9.41 28.17 -5.68
C ALA A 175 9.26 26.70 -5.27
N VAL A 176 8.36 26.43 -4.31
CA VAL A 176 7.94 25.07 -3.94
C VAL A 176 6.70 24.74 -4.74
N LEU A 177 6.79 23.73 -5.60
CA LEU A 177 5.66 23.26 -6.39
C LEU A 177 4.93 22.14 -5.62
N ALA A 178 3.62 22.28 -5.46
CA ALA A 178 2.78 21.25 -4.83
C ALA A 178 1.67 20.82 -5.81
N GLU A 179 1.44 19.50 -5.90
CA GLU A 179 0.31 18.96 -6.65
C GLU A 179 -0.95 19.00 -5.78
N LYS A 180 -2.02 19.58 -6.30
CA LYS A 180 -3.33 19.57 -5.70
C LYS A 180 -4.42 19.40 -6.77
N ASP A 181 -5.21 18.34 -6.65
CA ASP A 181 -6.35 18.03 -7.53
C ASP A 181 -5.97 18.09 -9.04
N ASP A 182 -4.84 17.45 -9.42
CA ASP A 182 -4.25 17.44 -10.78
C ASP A 182 -3.72 18.79 -11.29
N PHE A 183 -3.63 19.83 -10.43
CA PHE A 183 -3.00 21.11 -10.71
C PHE A 183 -1.68 21.28 -9.97
N ILE A 184 -0.77 22.07 -10.54
CA ILE A 184 0.45 22.48 -9.86
C ILE A 184 0.21 23.85 -9.23
N LEU A 185 0.41 23.93 -7.92
CA LEU A 185 0.40 25.18 -7.14
C LEU A 185 1.84 25.67 -6.93
N ILE A 186 2.04 26.96 -7.02
CA ILE A 186 3.30 27.67 -6.72
C ILE A 186 3.16 28.38 -5.38
#